data_d6549066f708007a0318be5cdd703f89
#
_entry.id   d6549066f708007a0318be5cdd703f89
#
_cell.length_a   1.000
_cell.length_b   1.000
_cell.length_c   1.000
_cell.angle_alpha   90.00
_cell.angle_beta   90.00
_cell.angle_gamma   90.00
#
_symmetry.space_group_name_H-M   'P 1'
#
loop_
_entity.id
_entity.type
_entity.pdbx_description
1 polymer ?
#
loop_
_entity_poly.entity_id
_entity_poly.type
_entity_poly.pdbx_seq_one_letter_code
_entity_poly.pdbx_strand_id
1 'polypeptide(L)'
;MNQKKNLLPIGFKDILTNDANIQFEYGKKLLKNFDLWGYSFIEPPIIEYEKTLSDTKNKLLNKKTLSFFDPLTKEKVSLRPDITTQLARIAEDRLFGLPKPLRLCYFGDVFRADKPKLSSDRQFKQAGVEIIGSKNLLADLEIINLTLDSLKKINFKKISLDVNVPIILEKIFDDFKISSTKRISLRKLVAKKNIKEIYNFDVKLFNTLKEIIDSSGPLKKNIKKIQKIKLGSNAKKIIKEFMKICSFLTKKNYDEYKISVDLLDHRGFEYYTGITFSIFCLNSSKEVCRGGRYLTSKDKDAVGSTFFLNQFLQFKNISKNNKKRVLVSYNSMFDKNLPELRKKGWVTIQNIDGKNDKKFAKLHNCKFIFKNNKIKSLK
;
A
#
# COMPACT_ATOMS: atom_id res chain seq x y z
N MET A 1 7.38 -37.88 16.23
CA MET A 1 7.31 -36.49 15.76
C MET A 1 5.85 -36.04 15.73
N ASN A 2 5.40 -35.26 16.71
CA ASN A 2 4.05 -34.70 16.72
C ASN A 2 3.92 -33.67 15.57
N GLN A 3 3.19 -34.04 14.52
CA GLN A 3 2.72 -33.05 13.55
C GLN A 3 1.87 -32.03 14.31
N LYS A 4 2.41 -30.81 14.54
CA LYS A 4 1.62 -29.70 15.00
C LYS A 4 0.50 -29.51 13.97
N LYS A 5 -0.74 -29.87 14.33
CA LYS A 5 -1.93 -29.58 13.50
C LYS A 5 -1.89 -28.08 13.17
N ASN A 6 -1.80 -27.75 11.90
CA ASN A 6 -1.97 -26.37 11.46
C ASN A 6 -3.39 -25.92 11.82
N LEU A 7 -3.51 -25.06 12.84
CA LEU A 7 -4.79 -24.55 13.31
C LEU A 7 -5.42 -23.55 12.33
N LEU A 8 -4.63 -22.98 11.42
CA LEU A 8 -5.06 -21.93 10.49
C LEU A 8 -4.73 -22.33 9.04
N PRO A 9 -5.54 -21.90 8.06
CA PRO A 9 -5.25 -22.10 6.64
C PRO A 9 -3.90 -21.47 6.26
N ILE A 10 -3.26 -22.04 5.24
CA ILE A 10 -1.97 -21.54 4.75
C ILE A 10 -2.09 -20.08 4.35
N GLY A 11 -1.19 -19.23 4.86
CA GLY A 11 -1.16 -17.79 4.57
C GLY A 11 -2.05 -16.94 5.48
N PHE A 12 -2.75 -17.55 6.44
CA PHE A 12 -3.46 -16.87 7.52
C PHE A 12 -2.67 -17.07 8.83
N LYS A 13 -2.66 -16.06 9.67
CA LYS A 13 -1.93 -16.07 10.94
C LYS A 13 -2.59 -15.15 11.96
N ASP A 14 -2.46 -15.49 13.23
CA ASP A 14 -2.78 -14.58 14.33
C ASP A 14 -1.72 -13.46 14.37
N ILE A 15 -2.16 -12.23 14.47
CA ILE A 15 -1.29 -11.08 14.67
C ILE A 15 -1.34 -10.73 16.15
N LEU A 16 -0.28 -11.07 16.88
CA LEU A 16 -0.26 -10.95 18.33
C LEU A 16 0.12 -9.53 18.80
N THR A 17 -0.15 -9.27 20.06
CA THR A 17 -0.10 -8.00 20.78
C THR A 17 0.77 -6.89 20.20
N ASN A 18 2.08 -7.08 20.08
CA ASN A 18 2.99 -6.04 19.62
C ASN A 18 2.74 -5.65 18.17
N ASP A 19 2.66 -6.66 17.29
CA ASP A 19 2.48 -6.43 15.86
C ASP A 19 1.08 -5.89 15.54
N ALA A 20 0.04 -6.34 16.27
CA ALA A 20 -1.31 -5.83 16.15
C ALA A 20 -1.37 -4.35 16.56
N ASN A 21 -0.74 -3.97 17.69
CA ASN A 21 -0.65 -2.59 18.13
C ASN A 21 0.12 -1.72 17.13
N ILE A 22 1.22 -2.23 16.56
CA ILE A 22 2.00 -1.51 15.55
C ILE A 22 1.14 -1.23 14.30
N GLN A 23 0.44 -2.24 13.78
CA GLN A 23 -0.45 -2.03 12.62
C GLN A 23 -1.57 -1.02 12.91
N PHE A 24 -2.17 -1.10 14.08
CA PHE A 24 -3.22 -0.16 14.51
C PHE A 24 -2.70 1.27 14.57
N GLU A 25 -1.56 1.49 15.21
CA GLU A 25 -0.96 2.83 15.33
C GLU A 25 -0.52 3.39 13.98
N TYR A 26 0.01 2.57 13.06
CA TYR A 26 0.30 3.00 11.69
C TYR A 26 -0.99 3.39 10.96
N GLY A 27 -2.02 2.55 11.01
CA GLY A 27 -3.31 2.85 10.40
C GLY A 27 -3.90 4.16 10.90
N LYS A 28 -3.91 4.38 12.22
CA LYS A 28 -4.39 5.61 12.85
C LYS A 28 -3.61 6.85 12.38
N LYS A 29 -2.29 6.78 12.30
CA LYS A 29 -1.46 7.89 11.84
C LYS A 29 -1.68 8.20 10.36
N LEU A 30 -1.81 7.16 9.53
CA LEU A 30 -2.11 7.32 8.10
C LEU A 30 -3.47 7.99 7.90
N LEU A 31 -4.54 7.47 8.53
CA LEU A 31 -5.88 8.04 8.44
C LEU A 31 -5.93 9.49 8.90
N LYS A 32 -5.26 9.81 10.02
CA LYS A 32 -5.16 11.20 10.49
C LYS A 32 -4.46 12.10 9.45
N ASN A 33 -3.42 11.60 8.78
CA ASN A 33 -2.76 12.38 7.74
C ASN A 33 -3.63 12.54 6.50
N PHE A 34 -4.36 11.51 6.08
CA PHE A 34 -5.29 11.57 4.96
C PHE A 34 -6.41 12.59 5.19
N ASP A 35 -6.99 12.61 6.41
CA ASP A 35 -7.97 13.60 6.83
C ASP A 35 -7.44 15.04 6.72
N LEU A 36 -6.19 15.29 7.17
CA LEU A 36 -5.53 16.59 7.04
C LEU A 36 -5.28 17.02 5.59
N TRP A 37 -5.30 16.08 4.64
CA TRP A 37 -5.23 16.34 3.20
C TRP A 37 -6.62 16.44 2.55
N GLY A 38 -7.71 16.36 3.34
CA GLY A 38 -9.09 16.49 2.88
C GLY A 38 -9.68 15.22 2.26
N TYR A 39 -9.17 14.03 2.64
CA TYR A 39 -9.73 12.75 2.19
C TYR A 39 -10.78 12.23 3.15
N SER A 40 -11.96 11.93 2.62
CA SER A 40 -13.08 11.36 3.38
C SER A 40 -12.91 9.86 3.56
N PHE A 41 -13.03 9.40 4.80
CA PHE A 41 -12.93 7.98 5.13
C PHE A 41 -14.17 7.20 4.67
N ILE A 42 -13.95 6.08 3.99
CA ILE A 42 -14.97 5.14 3.54
C ILE A 42 -14.62 3.74 4.04
N GLU A 43 -15.60 3.05 4.59
CA GLU A 43 -15.48 1.66 5.04
C GLU A 43 -16.42 0.74 4.23
N PRO A 44 -15.94 0.14 3.12
CA PRO A 44 -16.72 -0.81 2.36
C PRO A 44 -16.88 -2.15 3.08
N PRO A 45 -17.92 -2.95 2.77
CA PRO A 45 -18.07 -4.29 3.33
C PRO A 45 -16.92 -5.22 2.90
N ILE A 46 -16.63 -6.21 3.73
CA ILE A 46 -15.58 -7.20 3.46
C ILE A 46 -16.02 -8.17 2.34
N ILE A 47 -17.31 -8.43 2.24
CA ILE A 47 -17.93 -9.36 1.30
C ILE A 47 -18.78 -8.59 0.30
N GLU A 48 -18.63 -8.91 -0.97
CA GLU A 48 -19.50 -8.43 -2.06
C GLU A 48 -19.82 -9.57 -3.03
N TYR A 49 -20.81 -9.40 -3.88
CA TYR A 49 -21.05 -10.34 -4.96
C TYR A 49 -19.83 -10.47 -5.86
N GLU A 50 -19.47 -11.71 -6.22
CA GLU A 50 -18.27 -11.95 -7.05
C GLU A 50 -18.35 -11.18 -8.37
N LYS A 51 -19.53 -11.12 -9.00
CA LYS A 51 -19.77 -10.34 -10.23
C LYS A 51 -19.41 -8.85 -10.06
N THR A 52 -19.76 -8.25 -8.93
CA THR A 52 -19.46 -6.84 -8.65
C THR A 52 -17.96 -6.59 -8.49
N LEU A 53 -17.26 -7.48 -7.78
CA LEU A 53 -15.80 -7.39 -7.62
C LEU A 53 -15.04 -7.73 -8.88
N SER A 54 -15.62 -8.56 -9.78
CA SER A 54 -15.03 -8.99 -11.04
C SER A 54 -15.28 -8.04 -12.20
N ASP A 55 -16.29 -7.16 -12.11
CA ASP A 55 -16.60 -6.14 -13.11
C ASP A 55 -15.61 -4.97 -13.07
N THR A 56 -14.35 -5.27 -12.79
CA THR A 56 -13.26 -4.33 -12.77
C THR A 56 -12.33 -4.57 -13.95
N LYS A 57 -11.71 -3.51 -14.45
CA LYS A 57 -10.69 -3.62 -15.50
C LYS A 57 -9.44 -4.38 -15.04
N ASN A 58 -9.32 -4.65 -13.75
CA ASN A 58 -8.21 -5.43 -13.18
C ASN A 58 -8.50 -6.94 -13.20
N LYS A 59 -8.43 -7.55 -14.38
CA LYS A 59 -8.65 -8.99 -14.58
C LYS A 59 -7.74 -9.89 -13.73
N LEU A 60 -6.61 -9.39 -13.26
CA LEU A 60 -5.69 -10.15 -12.39
C LEU A 60 -6.22 -10.30 -10.97
N LEU A 61 -6.98 -9.33 -10.47
CA LEU A 61 -7.61 -9.42 -9.15
C LEU A 61 -8.73 -10.47 -9.13
N ASN A 62 -9.44 -10.65 -10.24
CA ASN A 62 -10.54 -11.60 -10.35
C ASN A 62 -10.09 -13.06 -10.09
N LYS A 63 -8.85 -13.40 -10.47
CA LYS A 63 -8.26 -14.72 -10.21
C LYS A 63 -7.76 -14.90 -8.76
N LYS A 64 -7.83 -13.85 -7.94
CA LYS A 64 -7.25 -13.82 -6.59
C LYS A 64 -8.29 -13.78 -5.49
N THR A 65 -9.57 -13.93 -5.81
CA THR A 65 -10.67 -13.87 -4.86
C THR A 65 -10.88 -15.19 -4.13
N LEU A 66 -11.20 -15.11 -2.83
CA LEU A 66 -11.74 -16.22 -2.05
C LEU A 66 -13.27 -16.12 -2.12
N SER A 67 -13.89 -17.06 -2.83
CA SER A 67 -15.32 -17.03 -3.10
C SER A 67 -16.05 -18.21 -2.44
N PHE A 68 -17.32 -18.00 -2.09
CA PHE A 68 -18.23 -19.01 -1.53
C PHE A 68 -19.68 -18.65 -1.89
N PHE A 69 -20.61 -19.55 -1.66
CA PHE A 69 -22.02 -19.27 -1.84
C PHE A 69 -22.62 -18.71 -0.55
N ASP A 70 -23.31 -17.59 -0.65
CA ASP A 70 -24.08 -17.03 0.46
C ASP A 70 -25.26 -17.96 0.77
N PRO A 71 -25.36 -18.47 2.00
CA PRO A 71 -26.43 -19.40 2.39
C PRO A 71 -27.83 -18.76 2.31
N LEU A 72 -27.93 -17.44 2.40
CA LEU A 72 -29.20 -16.71 2.36
C LEU A 72 -29.69 -16.51 0.92
N THR A 73 -28.84 -15.91 0.06
CA THR A 73 -29.22 -15.54 -1.31
C THR A 73 -28.93 -16.63 -2.34
N LYS A 74 -28.14 -17.66 -1.99
CA LYS A 74 -27.60 -18.68 -2.89
C LYS A 74 -26.74 -18.13 -4.03
N GLU A 75 -26.40 -16.85 -3.98
CA GLU A 75 -25.50 -16.23 -4.94
C GLU A 75 -24.02 -16.38 -4.52
N LYS A 76 -23.13 -16.32 -5.52
CA LYS A 76 -21.69 -16.38 -5.30
C LYS A 76 -21.17 -15.04 -4.81
N VAL A 77 -20.57 -15.04 -3.62
CA VAL A 77 -19.95 -13.88 -2.97
C VAL A 77 -18.45 -14.10 -2.80
N SER A 78 -17.70 -13.02 -2.62
CA SER A 78 -16.25 -13.08 -2.48
C SER A 78 -15.77 -12.14 -1.37
N LEU A 79 -14.73 -12.58 -0.68
CA LEU A 79 -13.93 -11.70 0.17
C LEU A 79 -13.14 -10.73 -0.72
N ARG A 80 -13.13 -9.46 -0.38
CA ARG A 80 -12.44 -8.41 -1.16
C ARG A 80 -10.93 -8.68 -1.26
N PRO A 81 -10.36 -8.76 -2.47
CA PRO A 81 -8.91 -8.91 -2.67
C PRO A 81 -8.16 -7.58 -2.62
N ASP A 82 -8.91 -6.46 -2.75
CA ASP A 82 -8.43 -5.08 -2.77
C ASP A 82 -9.58 -4.11 -2.43
N ILE A 83 -9.28 -2.96 -1.83
CA ILE A 83 -10.31 -1.98 -1.44
C ILE A 83 -10.49 -0.91 -2.51
N THR A 84 -9.47 -0.60 -3.31
CA THR A 84 -9.53 0.42 -4.38
C THR A 84 -10.72 0.23 -5.32
N THR A 85 -10.98 -1.02 -5.73
CA THR A 85 -12.10 -1.35 -6.64
C THR A 85 -13.46 -1.06 -6.01
N GLN A 86 -13.60 -1.29 -4.72
CA GLN A 86 -14.82 -0.96 -3.97
C GLN A 86 -15.04 0.56 -3.88
N LEU A 87 -13.97 1.34 -3.64
CA LEU A 87 -14.07 2.79 -3.63
C LEU A 87 -14.47 3.35 -5.01
N ALA A 88 -13.91 2.78 -6.09
CA ALA A 88 -14.31 3.17 -7.45
C ALA A 88 -15.81 2.94 -7.67
N ARG A 89 -16.33 1.77 -7.29
CA ARG A 89 -17.77 1.46 -7.38
C ARG A 89 -18.61 2.42 -6.51
N ILE A 90 -18.21 2.65 -5.26
CA ILE A 90 -18.93 3.55 -4.35
C ILE A 90 -18.96 4.98 -4.90
N ALA A 91 -17.85 5.45 -5.47
CA ALA A 91 -17.77 6.76 -6.11
C ALA A 91 -18.72 6.91 -7.30
N GLU A 92 -18.92 5.82 -8.06
CA GLU A 92 -19.77 5.77 -9.24
C GLU A 92 -21.26 5.57 -8.93
N ASP A 93 -21.57 4.79 -7.88
CA ASP A 93 -22.94 4.36 -7.60
C ASP A 93 -23.59 5.10 -6.42
N ARG A 94 -22.79 5.48 -5.42
CA ARG A 94 -23.32 6.11 -4.19
C ARG A 94 -22.98 7.60 -4.09
N LEU A 95 -21.85 8.01 -4.68
CA LEU A 95 -21.32 9.38 -4.58
C LEU A 95 -21.33 10.09 -5.94
N PHE A 96 -22.10 9.61 -6.92
CA PHE A 96 -22.14 10.15 -8.28
C PHE A 96 -22.56 11.63 -8.31
N GLY A 97 -23.49 12.05 -7.44
CA GLY A 97 -24.00 13.42 -7.34
C GLY A 97 -23.08 14.42 -6.63
N LEU A 98 -21.97 13.97 -6.03
CA LEU A 98 -21.05 14.86 -5.35
C LEU A 98 -20.08 15.54 -6.32
N PRO A 99 -19.63 16.78 -5.99
CA PRO A 99 -18.62 17.50 -6.78
C PRO A 99 -17.35 16.68 -6.99
N LYS A 100 -16.79 16.73 -8.21
CA LYS A 100 -15.54 16.06 -8.57
C LYS A 100 -14.36 17.04 -8.55
N PRO A 101 -13.13 16.57 -8.25
CA PRO A 101 -12.77 15.19 -7.94
C PRO A 101 -13.12 14.78 -6.51
N LEU A 102 -13.56 13.54 -6.31
CA LEU A 102 -13.72 12.95 -5.00
C LEU A 102 -12.34 12.59 -4.42
N ARG A 103 -12.14 12.88 -3.13
CA ARG A 103 -10.97 12.45 -2.34
C ARG A 103 -11.44 11.48 -1.28
N LEU A 104 -11.10 10.22 -1.45
CA LEU A 104 -11.56 9.14 -0.58
C LEU A 104 -10.35 8.42 0.03
N CYS A 105 -10.48 7.94 1.27
CA CYS A 105 -9.48 7.10 1.89
C CYS A 105 -10.12 5.90 2.59
N TYR A 106 -9.32 4.88 2.85
CA TYR A 106 -9.76 3.63 3.43
C TYR A 106 -8.71 2.99 4.34
N PHE A 107 -9.20 2.09 5.20
CA PHE A 107 -8.38 1.21 6.02
C PHE A 107 -9.13 -0.09 6.27
N GLY A 108 -8.52 -1.25 6.01
CA GLY A 108 -9.20 -2.52 6.26
C GLY A 108 -8.40 -3.74 5.83
N ASP A 109 -8.94 -4.91 6.14
CA ASP A 109 -8.37 -6.20 5.73
C ASP A 109 -8.76 -6.54 4.29
N VAL A 110 -7.82 -7.19 3.59
CA VAL A 110 -8.00 -7.79 2.28
C VAL A 110 -7.57 -9.25 2.30
N PHE A 111 -8.12 -10.05 1.37
CA PHE A 111 -7.96 -11.49 1.35
C PHE A 111 -7.63 -11.97 -0.06
N ARG A 112 -6.62 -12.84 -0.21
CA ARG A 112 -6.20 -13.34 -1.52
C ARG A 112 -6.21 -14.87 -1.55
N ALA A 113 -6.67 -15.42 -2.66
CA ALA A 113 -6.70 -16.86 -2.88
C ALA A 113 -5.29 -17.44 -3.06
N ASP A 114 -4.42 -16.71 -3.76
CA ASP A 114 -3.03 -17.07 -4.00
C ASP A 114 -2.08 -16.33 -3.03
N LYS A 115 -0.88 -16.88 -2.86
CA LYS A 115 0.18 -16.19 -2.13
C LYS A 115 0.75 -15.09 -3.03
N PRO A 116 0.80 -13.82 -2.57
CA PRO A 116 1.56 -12.80 -3.28
C PRO A 116 3.02 -13.22 -3.44
N LYS A 117 3.63 -12.95 -4.59
CA LYS A 117 5.03 -13.35 -4.88
C LYS A 117 6.05 -12.85 -3.85
N LEU A 118 5.75 -11.71 -3.20
CA LEU A 118 6.63 -11.02 -2.24
C LEU A 118 6.16 -11.15 -0.77
N SER A 119 5.08 -11.90 -0.49
CA SER A 119 4.55 -12.10 0.86
C SER A 119 3.95 -13.49 0.98
N SER A 120 4.10 -14.11 2.16
CA SER A 120 3.40 -15.36 2.50
C SER A 120 1.97 -15.13 2.95
N ASP A 121 1.57 -13.87 3.21
CA ASP A 121 0.30 -13.53 3.82
C ASP A 121 -0.82 -13.47 2.77
N ARG A 122 -1.90 -14.18 3.01
CA ARG A 122 -3.14 -14.13 2.22
C ARG A 122 -4.17 -13.18 2.83
N GLN A 123 -4.07 -12.88 4.12
CA GLN A 123 -4.79 -11.81 4.80
C GLN A 123 -3.81 -10.73 5.26
N PHE A 124 -4.10 -9.47 4.95
CA PHE A 124 -3.31 -8.34 5.40
C PHE A 124 -4.12 -7.04 5.36
N LYS A 125 -3.68 -6.03 6.12
CA LYS A 125 -4.34 -4.72 6.15
C LYS A 125 -3.78 -3.80 5.07
N GLN A 126 -4.70 -3.10 4.40
CA GLN A 126 -4.41 -1.99 3.52
C GLN A 126 -4.91 -0.68 4.13
N ALA A 127 -4.16 0.40 3.94
CA ALA A 127 -4.64 1.77 4.01
C ALA A 127 -4.40 2.43 2.66
N GLY A 128 -5.27 3.32 2.22
CA GLY A 128 -5.04 3.96 0.93
C GLY A 128 -5.88 5.19 0.70
N VAL A 129 -5.56 5.88 -0.37
CA VAL A 129 -6.20 7.13 -0.82
C VAL A 129 -6.48 7.08 -2.31
N GLU A 130 -7.61 7.66 -2.72
CA GLU A 130 -8.06 7.69 -4.11
C GLU A 130 -8.59 9.09 -4.46
N ILE A 131 -8.16 9.63 -5.60
CA ILE A 131 -8.78 10.77 -6.26
C ILE A 131 -9.55 10.24 -7.46
N ILE A 132 -10.86 10.44 -7.51
CA ILE A 132 -11.71 9.91 -8.56
C ILE A 132 -12.41 11.06 -9.31
N GLY A 133 -12.31 11.05 -10.64
CA GLY A 133 -12.94 12.03 -11.52
C GLY A 133 -12.03 13.19 -11.93
N SER A 134 -10.70 12.99 -11.95
CA SER A 134 -9.75 14.00 -12.47
C SER A 134 -8.74 13.42 -13.46
N LYS A 135 -8.66 14.05 -14.64
CA LYS A 135 -7.61 13.80 -15.66
C LYS A 135 -6.33 14.60 -15.42
N ASN A 136 -6.39 15.57 -14.50
CA ASN A 136 -5.29 16.49 -14.30
C ASN A 136 -4.09 15.82 -13.65
N LEU A 137 -2.89 16.04 -14.18
CA LEU A 137 -1.63 15.55 -13.63
C LEU A 137 -1.36 16.03 -12.19
N LEU A 138 -1.99 17.13 -11.78
CA LEU A 138 -1.90 17.61 -10.39
C LEU A 138 -2.45 16.58 -9.39
N ALA A 139 -3.41 15.75 -9.81
CA ALA A 139 -3.91 14.66 -8.97
C ALA A 139 -2.84 13.59 -8.73
N ASP A 140 -2.04 13.24 -9.77
CA ASP A 140 -0.92 12.30 -9.62
C ASP A 140 0.15 12.87 -8.68
N LEU A 141 0.47 14.15 -8.82
CA LEU A 141 1.41 14.86 -7.95
C LEU A 141 0.91 14.92 -6.50
N GLU A 142 -0.38 15.17 -6.30
CA GLU A 142 -1.00 15.18 -4.97
C GLU A 142 -0.87 13.80 -4.30
N ILE A 143 -1.21 12.71 -5.01
CA ILE A 143 -1.11 11.34 -4.49
C ILE A 143 0.34 10.98 -4.13
N ILE A 144 1.30 11.26 -5.01
CA ILE A 144 2.71 10.99 -4.73
C ILE A 144 3.19 11.78 -3.50
N ASN A 145 2.87 13.07 -3.44
CA ASN A 145 3.27 13.94 -2.34
C ASN A 145 2.65 13.51 -1.00
N LEU A 146 1.33 13.21 -0.99
CA LEU A 146 0.63 12.71 0.19
C LEU A 146 1.21 11.38 0.65
N THR A 147 1.53 10.48 -0.28
CA THR A 147 2.13 9.19 0.04
C THR A 147 3.49 9.34 0.73
N LEU A 148 4.36 10.18 0.19
CA LEU A 148 5.68 10.46 0.76
C LEU A 148 5.57 11.19 2.11
N ASP A 149 4.66 12.18 2.24
CA ASP A 149 4.38 12.85 3.52
C ASP A 149 3.86 11.86 4.58
N SER A 150 2.97 10.95 4.19
CA SER A 150 2.45 9.90 5.08
C SER A 150 3.55 8.99 5.61
N LEU A 151 4.48 8.56 4.75
CA LEU A 151 5.64 7.76 5.16
C LEU A 151 6.55 8.53 6.12
N LYS A 152 6.74 9.82 5.90
CA LYS A 152 7.49 10.71 6.79
C LYS A 152 6.80 10.83 8.16
N LYS A 153 5.48 11.01 8.20
CA LYS A 153 4.68 11.09 9.46
C LYS A 153 4.76 9.83 10.30
N ILE A 154 4.86 8.66 9.66
CA ILE A 154 5.06 7.39 10.37
C ILE A 154 6.55 7.08 10.62
N ASN A 155 7.45 8.03 10.34
CA ASN A 155 8.91 7.94 10.52
C ASN A 155 9.57 6.82 9.71
N PHE A 156 9.09 6.60 8.48
CA PHE A 156 9.60 5.59 7.56
C PHE A 156 10.58 6.21 6.57
N LYS A 157 11.89 6.13 6.86
CA LYS A 157 12.93 6.95 6.19
C LYS A 157 13.76 6.21 5.14
N LYS A 158 13.97 4.89 5.29
CA LYS A 158 14.86 4.11 4.39
C LYS A 158 14.05 3.49 3.25
N ILE A 159 13.69 4.29 2.26
CA ILE A 159 12.88 3.86 1.13
C ILE A 159 13.53 4.17 -0.22
N SER A 160 13.18 3.38 -1.23
CA SER A 160 13.30 3.74 -2.65
C SER A 160 11.91 3.99 -3.24
N LEU A 161 11.82 4.99 -4.08
CA LEU A 161 10.65 5.32 -4.89
C LEU A 161 10.99 5.00 -6.34
N ASP A 162 10.31 4.03 -6.92
CA ASP A 162 10.43 3.65 -8.32
C ASP A 162 9.24 4.24 -9.07
N VAL A 163 9.51 5.05 -10.09
CA VAL A 163 8.47 5.72 -10.89
C VAL A 163 8.51 5.16 -12.31
N ASN A 164 7.35 4.72 -12.79
CA ASN A 164 7.22 3.97 -14.03
C ASN A 164 6.11 4.56 -14.91
N VAL A 165 6.11 4.19 -16.19
CA VAL A 165 5.07 4.59 -17.15
C VAL A 165 4.64 3.38 -17.97
N PRO A 166 3.89 2.42 -17.41
CA PRO A 166 3.57 1.15 -18.08
C PRO A 166 2.94 1.30 -19.46
N ILE A 167 2.17 2.36 -19.67
CA ILE A 167 1.49 2.65 -20.95
C ILE A 167 2.45 3.08 -22.06
N ILE A 168 3.72 3.45 -21.74
CA ILE A 168 4.66 3.98 -22.74
C ILE A 168 4.94 2.98 -23.86
N LEU A 169 5.02 1.70 -23.52
CA LEU A 169 5.27 0.62 -24.49
C LEU A 169 4.15 0.55 -25.55
N GLU A 170 2.90 0.67 -25.10
CA GLU A 170 1.76 0.69 -26.02
C GLU A 170 1.79 1.91 -26.93
N LYS A 171 2.16 3.08 -26.40
CA LYS A 171 2.26 4.30 -27.19
C LYS A 171 3.41 4.25 -28.21
N ILE A 172 4.51 3.56 -27.87
CA ILE A 172 5.57 3.27 -28.83
C ILE A 172 5.05 2.31 -29.93
N PHE A 173 4.31 1.27 -29.56
CA PHE A 173 3.72 0.37 -30.55
C PHE A 173 2.70 1.09 -31.45
N ASP A 174 1.94 2.07 -30.92
CA ASP A 174 1.06 2.93 -31.75
C ASP A 174 1.87 3.76 -32.74
N ASP A 175 2.97 4.39 -32.30
CA ASP A 175 3.84 5.21 -33.14
C ASP A 175 4.51 4.38 -34.26
N PHE A 176 4.84 3.12 -33.99
CA PHE A 176 5.40 2.17 -34.98
C PHE A 176 4.34 1.36 -35.74
N LYS A 177 3.04 1.62 -35.52
CA LYS A 177 1.91 0.96 -36.17
C LYS A 177 1.95 -0.57 -36.03
N ILE A 178 2.41 -1.07 -34.85
CA ILE A 178 2.51 -2.51 -34.59
C ILE A 178 1.12 -3.13 -34.45
N SER A 179 0.87 -4.21 -35.17
CA SER A 179 -0.40 -4.94 -35.10
C SER A 179 -0.64 -5.59 -33.74
N SER A 180 -1.91 -5.74 -33.32
CA SER A 180 -2.30 -6.31 -32.03
C SER A 180 -1.70 -7.69 -31.76
N THR A 181 -1.64 -8.55 -32.78
CA THR A 181 -1.07 -9.91 -32.70
C THR A 181 0.43 -9.88 -32.37
N LYS A 182 1.19 -8.99 -33.01
CA LYS A 182 2.64 -8.83 -32.79
C LYS A 182 2.96 -8.18 -31.41
N ARG A 183 2.09 -7.31 -30.90
CA ARG A 183 2.27 -6.69 -29.57
C ARG A 183 2.39 -7.72 -28.43
N ILE A 184 1.65 -8.85 -28.53
CA ILE A 184 1.69 -9.90 -27.49
C ILE A 184 3.09 -10.51 -27.36
N SER A 185 3.73 -10.85 -28.47
CA SER A 185 5.09 -11.41 -28.47
C SER A 185 6.12 -10.37 -28.05
N LEU A 186 6.03 -9.14 -28.59
CA LEU A 186 6.96 -8.05 -28.24
C LEU A 186 6.90 -7.67 -26.76
N ARG A 187 5.70 -7.61 -26.14
CA ARG A 187 5.57 -7.41 -24.68
C ARG A 187 6.34 -8.47 -23.88
N LYS A 188 6.25 -9.75 -24.29
CA LYS A 188 7.00 -10.83 -23.61
C LYS A 188 8.50 -10.66 -23.71
N LEU A 189 9.02 -10.21 -24.86
CA LEU A 189 10.45 -9.94 -25.05
C LEU A 189 10.91 -8.76 -24.20
N VAL A 190 10.17 -7.66 -24.19
CA VAL A 190 10.44 -6.47 -23.38
C VAL A 190 10.41 -6.81 -21.89
N ALA A 191 9.40 -7.56 -21.43
CA ALA A 191 9.26 -7.98 -20.04
C ALA A 191 10.45 -8.81 -19.53
N LYS A 192 11.04 -9.60 -20.40
CA LYS A 192 12.25 -10.39 -20.12
C LYS A 192 13.54 -9.59 -20.29
N LYS A 193 13.45 -8.32 -20.72
CA LYS A 193 14.57 -7.47 -21.16
C LYS A 193 15.43 -8.12 -22.27
N ASN A 194 14.85 -9.09 -23.00
CA ASN A 194 15.47 -9.75 -24.17
C ASN A 194 15.04 -9.03 -25.45
N ILE A 195 15.62 -7.85 -25.69
CA ILE A 195 15.27 -7.03 -26.86
C ILE A 195 16.07 -7.38 -28.11
N LYS A 196 17.09 -8.25 -28.02
CA LYS A 196 17.90 -8.63 -29.20
C LYS A 196 17.08 -9.21 -30.36
N GLU A 197 16.04 -9.99 -30.03
CA GLU A 197 15.14 -10.54 -31.04
C GLU A 197 14.31 -9.47 -31.77
N ILE A 198 14.13 -8.30 -31.16
CA ILE A 198 13.41 -7.16 -31.74
C ILE A 198 14.22 -6.51 -32.86
N TYR A 199 15.56 -6.59 -32.79
CA TYR A 199 16.43 -6.06 -33.83
C TYR A 199 16.15 -6.65 -35.22
N ASN A 200 15.90 -7.96 -35.29
CA ASN A 200 15.55 -8.65 -36.53
C ASN A 200 14.14 -8.31 -37.03
N PHE A 201 13.28 -7.81 -36.14
CA PHE A 201 11.92 -7.40 -36.49
C PHE A 201 11.86 -5.96 -37.01
N ASP A 202 12.48 -5.02 -36.29
CA ASP A 202 12.54 -3.60 -36.63
C ASP A 202 13.70 -2.93 -35.90
N VAL A 203 14.69 -2.47 -36.65
CA VAL A 203 15.90 -1.82 -36.10
C VAL A 203 15.60 -0.50 -35.40
N LYS A 204 14.63 0.28 -35.91
CA LYS A 204 14.27 1.57 -35.29
C LYS A 204 13.56 1.35 -33.97
N LEU A 205 12.62 0.38 -33.91
CA LEU A 205 11.95 -0.02 -32.67
C LEU A 205 12.96 -0.52 -31.64
N PHE A 206 13.90 -1.40 -32.07
CA PHE A 206 14.97 -1.90 -31.21
C PHE A 206 15.80 -0.74 -30.61
N ASN A 207 16.25 0.20 -31.43
CA ASN A 207 17.06 1.33 -30.96
C ASN A 207 16.27 2.18 -29.96
N THR A 208 14.98 2.47 -30.23
CA THR A 208 14.11 3.22 -29.31
C THR A 208 13.97 2.50 -27.96
N LEU A 209 13.69 1.19 -27.96
CA LEU A 209 13.55 0.42 -26.72
C LEU A 209 14.87 0.30 -25.97
N LYS A 210 15.99 0.18 -26.67
CA LYS A 210 17.33 0.16 -26.08
C LYS A 210 17.64 1.48 -25.37
N GLU A 211 17.41 2.64 -26.02
CA GLU A 211 17.59 3.96 -25.40
C GLU A 211 16.76 4.11 -24.11
N ILE A 212 15.51 3.60 -24.10
CA ILE A 212 14.66 3.64 -22.93
C ILE A 212 15.21 2.74 -21.81
N ILE A 213 15.64 1.51 -22.12
CA ILE A 213 16.25 0.60 -21.14
C ILE A 213 17.53 1.21 -20.56
N ASP A 214 18.38 1.79 -21.40
CA ASP A 214 19.64 2.43 -20.99
C ASP A 214 19.43 3.71 -20.18
N SER A 215 18.21 4.25 -20.18
CA SER A 215 17.80 5.39 -19.35
C SER A 215 17.20 4.99 -18.00
N SER A 216 17.06 3.69 -17.71
CA SER A 216 16.56 3.19 -16.42
C SER A 216 17.61 3.36 -15.31
N GLY A 217 17.15 3.53 -14.06
CA GLY A 217 18.01 3.65 -12.88
C GLY A 217 17.81 4.96 -12.12
N PRO A 218 18.82 5.47 -11.37
CA PRO A 218 18.66 6.66 -10.53
C PRO A 218 18.20 7.88 -11.32
N LEU A 219 17.07 8.49 -10.87
CA LEU A 219 16.41 9.60 -11.58
C LEU A 219 17.36 10.76 -11.90
N LYS A 220 18.11 11.24 -10.90
CA LYS A 220 19.04 12.39 -11.09
C LYS A 220 20.06 12.17 -12.21
N LYS A 221 20.52 10.92 -12.40
CA LYS A 221 21.50 10.58 -13.46
C LYS A 221 20.86 10.43 -14.83
N ASN A 222 19.61 9.96 -14.89
CA ASN A 222 18.99 9.53 -16.13
C ASN A 222 17.96 10.53 -16.69
N ILE A 223 17.53 11.54 -15.93
CA ILE A 223 16.53 12.51 -16.37
C ILE A 223 16.90 13.20 -17.71
N LYS A 224 18.18 13.57 -17.88
CA LYS A 224 18.68 14.19 -19.14
C LYS A 224 18.70 13.18 -20.31
N LYS A 225 18.92 11.89 -20.04
CA LYS A 225 18.86 10.85 -21.08
C LYS A 225 17.43 10.68 -21.57
N ILE A 226 16.47 10.54 -20.63
CA ILE A 226 15.03 10.40 -20.94
C ILE A 226 14.54 11.57 -21.81
N GLN A 227 14.96 12.80 -21.52
CA GLN A 227 14.59 13.98 -22.30
C GLN A 227 15.07 13.93 -23.76
N LYS A 228 16.19 13.25 -24.03
CA LYS A 228 16.83 13.18 -25.36
C LYS A 228 16.32 12.03 -26.23
N ILE A 229 15.54 11.08 -25.67
CA ILE A 229 15.04 9.94 -26.42
C ILE A 229 14.14 10.42 -27.55
N LYS A 230 14.45 9.97 -28.77
CA LYS A 230 13.64 10.29 -29.96
C LYS A 230 12.40 9.39 -30.00
N LEU A 231 11.25 9.97 -29.69
CA LEU A 231 9.96 9.26 -29.63
C LEU A 231 8.99 9.82 -30.65
N GLY A 232 8.07 8.99 -31.12
CA GLY A 232 6.91 9.37 -31.90
C GLY A 232 5.94 10.25 -31.08
N SER A 233 4.93 10.77 -31.74
CA SER A 233 4.00 11.77 -31.17
C SER A 233 3.26 11.27 -29.94
N ASN A 234 2.79 9.99 -29.95
CA ASN A 234 2.03 9.39 -28.87
C ASN A 234 2.89 9.15 -27.62
N ALA A 235 4.05 8.51 -27.80
CA ALA A 235 4.98 8.28 -26.70
C ALA A 235 5.58 9.58 -26.15
N LYS A 236 5.88 10.56 -27.01
CA LYS A 236 6.41 11.89 -26.62
C LYS A 236 5.45 12.63 -25.69
N LYS A 237 4.12 12.57 -25.93
CA LYS A 237 3.13 13.17 -25.05
C LYS A 237 3.20 12.62 -23.64
N ILE A 238 3.28 11.30 -23.50
CA ILE A 238 3.38 10.61 -22.20
C ILE A 238 4.68 10.99 -21.48
N ILE A 239 5.81 10.99 -22.18
CA ILE A 239 7.09 11.40 -21.58
C ILE A 239 7.06 12.85 -21.11
N LYS A 240 6.39 13.74 -21.82
CA LYS A 240 6.24 15.14 -21.39
C LYS A 240 5.51 15.27 -20.05
N GLU A 241 4.45 14.48 -19.83
CA GLU A 241 3.75 14.41 -18.56
C GLU A 241 4.63 13.79 -17.45
N PHE A 242 5.30 12.69 -17.76
CA PHE A 242 6.24 12.03 -16.85
C PHE A 242 7.36 12.97 -16.40
N MET A 243 7.91 13.78 -17.32
CA MET A 243 8.96 14.76 -17.00
C MET A 243 8.49 15.85 -16.02
N LYS A 244 7.22 16.21 -16.00
CA LYS A 244 6.68 17.13 -14.98
C LYS A 244 6.73 16.49 -13.59
N ILE A 245 6.41 15.20 -13.47
CA ILE A 245 6.54 14.46 -12.20
C ILE A 245 8.01 14.37 -11.79
N CYS A 246 8.90 14.01 -12.70
CA CYS A 246 10.33 13.97 -12.44
C CYS A 246 10.88 15.32 -11.95
N SER A 247 10.45 16.41 -12.58
CA SER A 247 10.82 17.78 -12.18
C SER A 247 10.33 18.12 -10.78
N PHE A 248 9.09 17.74 -10.44
CA PHE A 248 8.54 17.91 -9.10
C PHE A 248 9.36 17.15 -8.06
N LEU A 249 9.66 15.86 -8.31
CA LEU A 249 10.42 15.01 -7.42
C LEU A 249 11.86 15.51 -7.19
N THR A 250 12.47 16.10 -8.21
CA THR A 250 13.83 16.66 -8.09
C THR A 250 13.87 18.03 -7.40
N LYS A 251 12.81 18.84 -7.51
CA LYS A 251 12.75 20.18 -6.89
C LYS A 251 12.42 20.15 -5.40
N LYS A 252 11.64 19.18 -4.94
CA LYS A 252 11.14 19.12 -3.54
C LYS A 252 12.14 18.53 -2.54
N ASN A 253 13.43 18.37 -2.89
CA ASN A 253 14.47 17.87 -1.98
C ASN A 253 14.06 16.58 -1.21
N TYR A 254 13.59 15.57 -1.95
CA TYR A 254 13.44 14.22 -1.44
C TYR A 254 14.78 13.47 -1.40
N ASP A 255 15.88 14.18 -1.05
CA ASP A 255 17.24 13.63 -1.05
C ASP A 255 17.45 12.48 -0.06
N GLU A 256 16.55 12.40 0.93
CA GLU A 256 16.49 11.27 1.86
C GLU A 256 16.00 9.96 1.22
N TYR A 257 15.42 10.02 0.00
CA TYR A 257 14.86 8.87 -0.71
C TYR A 257 15.68 8.54 -1.96
N LYS A 258 15.88 7.26 -2.21
CA LYS A 258 16.44 6.82 -3.50
C LYS A 258 15.31 6.81 -4.52
N ILE A 259 15.38 7.70 -5.51
CA ILE A 259 14.37 7.76 -6.59
C ILE A 259 14.99 7.14 -7.83
N SER A 260 14.31 6.13 -8.39
CA SER A 260 14.66 5.48 -9.64
C SER A 260 13.51 5.50 -10.65
N VAL A 261 13.82 5.28 -11.91
CA VAL A 261 12.89 5.21 -13.02
C VAL A 261 13.14 3.95 -13.83
N ASP A 262 12.07 3.27 -14.24
CA ASP A 262 12.09 2.21 -15.26
C ASP A 262 10.84 2.35 -16.13
N LEU A 263 10.97 3.05 -17.26
CA LEU A 263 9.83 3.39 -18.12
C LEU A 263 9.10 2.16 -18.68
N LEU A 264 9.79 1.03 -18.80
CA LEU A 264 9.23 -0.21 -19.39
C LEU A 264 8.80 -1.23 -18.35
N ASP A 265 8.98 -0.96 -17.05
CA ASP A 265 8.46 -1.89 -16.04
C ASP A 265 6.93 -1.80 -15.96
N HIS A 266 6.29 -2.90 -16.35
CA HIS A 266 4.82 -3.04 -16.37
C HIS A 266 4.33 -4.19 -15.49
N ARG A 267 5.22 -4.87 -14.77
CA ARG A 267 4.87 -6.04 -13.94
C ARG A 267 3.96 -5.66 -12.78
N GLY A 268 2.71 -6.18 -12.84
CA GLY A 268 1.68 -5.89 -11.84
C GLY A 268 1.01 -4.53 -12.01
N PHE A 269 1.20 -3.88 -13.17
CA PHE A 269 0.64 -2.58 -13.51
C PHE A 269 -0.32 -2.63 -14.69
N GLU A 270 -0.81 -3.83 -15.06
CA GLU A 270 -1.58 -4.06 -16.29
C GLU A 270 -2.90 -3.29 -16.35
N TYR A 271 -3.44 -2.85 -15.21
CA TYR A 271 -4.67 -2.05 -15.18
C TYR A 271 -4.41 -0.54 -15.14
N TYR A 272 -3.18 -0.11 -14.96
CA TYR A 272 -2.85 1.31 -14.91
C TYR A 272 -2.80 1.94 -16.31
N THR A 273 -3.31 3.15 -16.41
CA THR A 273 -3.46 3.89 -17.67
C THR A 273 -2.54 5.12 -17.77
N GLY A 274 -1.71 5.33 -16.78
CA GLY A 274 -0.81 6.47 -16.71
C GLY A 274 0.46 6.18 -15.93
N ILE A 275 0.93 7.20 -15.21
CA ILE A 275 2.12 7.11 -14.37
C ILE A 275 1.81 6.26 -13.15
N THR A 276 2.77 5.43 -12.77
CA THR A 276 2.71 4.57 -11.60
C THR A 276 3.95 4.73 -10.74
N PHE A 277 3.83 4.33 -9.48
CA PHE A 277 4.97 4.29 -8.60
C PHE A 277 4.85 3.14 -7.60
N SER A 278 6.01 2.63 -7.20
CA SER A 278 6.15 1.68 -6.10
C SER A 278 7.16 2.19 -5.10
N ILE A 279 6.91 1.96 -3.83
CA ILE A 279 7.83 2.31 -2.75
C ILE A 279 8.28 1.03 -2.07
N PHE A 280 9.59 0.86 -2.03
CA PHE A 280 10.24 -0.29 -1.41
C PHE A 280 11.04 0.14 -0.19
N CYS A 281 11.16 -0.76 0.76
CA CYS A 281 12.14 -0.58 1.83
C CYS A 281 13.53 -0.98 1.34
N LEU A 282 14.52 -0.10 1.53
CA LEU A 282 15.89 -0.33 1.11
C LEU A 282 16.55 -1.58 1.71
N ASN A 283 16.16 -1.96 2.93
CA ASN A 283 16.80 -3.06 3.64
C ASN A 283 16.16 -4.44 3.36
N SER A 284 15.04 -4.51 2.65
CA SER A 284 14.29 -5.78 2.49
C SER A 284 13.75 -6.00 1.08
N SER A 285 13.92 -5.06 0.17
CA SER A 285 13.32 -5.08 -1.18
C SER A 285 11.80 -5.34 -1.19
N LYS A 286 11.12 -5.12 -0.04
CA LYS A 286 9.69 -5.33 0.08
C LYS A 286 8.93 -4.08 -0.30
N GLU A 287 7.93 -4.26 -1.13
CA GLU A 287 7.01 -3.21 -1.53
C GLU A 287 6.10 -2.84 -0.36
N VAL A 288 6.19 -1.60 0.10
CA VAL A 288 5.41 -1.08 1.22
C VAL A 288 4.24 -0.21 0.78
N CYS A 289 4.31 0.34 -0.42
CA CYS A 289 3.25 1.14 -1.02
C CYS A 289 3.32 1.05 -2.54
N ARG A 290 2.15 1.16 -3.18
CA ARG A 290 1.99 1.22 -4.63
C ARG A 290 0.90 2.19 -4.99
N GLY A 291 1.08 2.91 -6.09
CA GLY A 291 0.06 3.83 -6.59
C GLY A 291 0.18 4.09 -8.08
N GLY A 292 -0.79 4.81 -8.61
CA GLY A 292 -0.79 5.23 -10.01
C GLY A 292 -2.18 5.55 -10.53
N ARG A 293 -2.22 5.98 -11.81
CA ARG A 293 -3.42 6.36 -12.52
C ARG A 293 -4.08 5.15 -13.18
N TYR A 294 -5.40 5.04 -13.04
CA TYR A 294 -6.20 3.95 -13.61
C TYR A 294 -7.57 4.47 -14.09
N LEU A 295 -8.33 3.61 -14.75
CA LEU A 295 -9.74 3.87 -15.08
C LEU A 295 -10.64 3.00 -14.21
N THR A 296 -11.72 3.59 -13.71
CA THR A 296 -12.80 2.88 -13.03
C THR A 296 -13.58 2.00 -14.00
N SER A 297 -14.54 1.20 -13.52
CA SER A 297 -15.39 0.36 -14.37
C SER A 297 -16.16 1.17 -15.42
N LYS A 298 -16.63 2.38 -15.06
CA LYS A 298 -17.33 3.31 -15.94
C LYS A 298 -16.42 4.32 -16.65
N ASP A 299 -15.16 3.97 -16.89
CA ASP A 299 -14.18 4.79 -17.61
C ASP A 299 -13.91 6.19 -17.01
N LYS A 300 -14.06 6.35 -15.70
CA LYS A 300 -13.67 7.58 -15.02
C LYS A 300 -12.19 7.53 -14.64
N ASP A 301 -11.49 8.64 -14.87
CA ASP A 301 -10.10 8.78 -14.44
C ASP A 301 -10.00 8.76 -12.92
N ALA A 302 -9.08 7.97 -12.41
CA ALA A 302 -8.76 7.88 -11.01
C ALA A 302 -7.25 7.72 -10.80
N VAL A 303 -6.77 8.15 -9.66
CA VAL A 303 -5.39 7.95 -9.22
C VAL A 303 -5.36 7.75 -7.72
N GLY A 304 -4.60 6.78 -7.25
CA GLY A 304 -4.54 6.48 -5.83
C GLY A 304 -3.25 5.80 -5.40
N SER A 305 -3.16 5.55 -4.12
CA SER A 305 -2.07 4.77 -3.52
C SER A 305 -2.54 3.88 -2.38
N THR A 306 -1.91 2.72 -2.29
CA THR A 306 -2.18 1.69 -1.27
C THR A 306 -0.93 1.41 -0.46
N PHE A 307 -1.04 1.43 0.86
CA PHE A 307 -0.04 1.04 1.83
C PHE A 307 -0.31 -0.39 2.32
N PHE A 308 0.70 -1.25 2.32
CA PHE A 308 0.63 -2.65 2.76
C PHE A 308 1.13 -2.77 4.20
N LEU A 309 0.23 -2.71 5.19
CA LEU A 309 0.61 -2.57 6.59
C LEU A 309 1.38 -3.76 7.17
N ASN A 310 1.17 -4.96 6.65
CA ASN A 310 1.95 -6.14 7.05
C ASN A 310 3.45 -6.01 6.72
N GLN A 311 3.80 -5.22 5.70
CA GLN A 311 5.19 -4.98 5.34
C GLN A 311 5.89 -4.02 6.32
N PHE A 312 5.14 -3.15 6.99
CA PHE A 312 5.71 -2.22 7.99
C PHE A 312 6.14 -2.90 9.29
N LEU A 313 5.61 -4.08 9.61
CA LEU A 313 5.93 -4.80 10.85
C LEU A 313 7.41 -5.17 10.99
N GLN A 314 8.13 -5.26 9.88
CA GLN A 314 9.55 -5.61 9.89
C GLN A 314 10.44 -4.46 10.35
N PHE A 315 9.91 -3.24 10.33
CA PHE A 315 10.65 -2.01 10.62
C PHE A 315 10.25 -1.42 11.97
N LYS A 316 10.25 -2.19 13.03
CA LYS A 316 9.83 -1.91 14.43
C LYS A 316 10.27 -0.55 15.00
N ASN A 317 10.15 0.53 14.21
CA ASN A 317 10.50 1.91 14.58
C ASN A 317 9.38 2.65 15.35
N ILE A 318 8.28 1.98 15.66
CA ILE A 318 7.38 2.54 16.67
C ILE A 318 8.08 2.33 18.00
N SER A 319 8.44 3.44 18.64
CA SER A 319 8.92 3.43 20.03
C SER A 319 8.00 2.52 20.83
N LYS A 320 8.57 1.49 21.45
CA LYS A 320 7.83 0.69 22.43
C LYS A 320 7.04 1.67 23.26
N ASN A 321 5.74 1.52 23.29
CA ASN A 321 4.85 2.38 24.04
C ASN A 321 5.27 2.22 25.51
N ASN A 322 6.22 3.06 25.95
CA ASN A 322 6.83 3.02 27.28
C ASN A 322 5.86 3.57 28.33
N LYS A 323 4.56 3.18 28.21
CA LYS A 323 3.59 3.51 29.24
C LYS A 323 4.08 2.93 30.56
N LYS A 324 4.10 3.76 31.59
CA LYS A 324 4.41 3.30 32.95
C LYS A 324 3.40 2.23 33.34
N ARG A 325 3.89 1.03 33.72
CA ARG A 325 3.06 -0.09 34.13
C ARG A 325 3.16 -0.29 35.63
N VAL A 326 2.01 -0.41 36.28
CA VAL A 326 1.90 -0.61 37.72
C VAL A 326 1.04 -1.81 38.00
N LEU A 327 1.54 -2.72 38.85
CA LEU A 327 0.72 -3.79 39.38
C LEU A 327 -0.14 -3.23 40.51
N VAL A 328 -1.42 -3.50 40.49
CA VAL A 328 -2.36 -3.18 41.57
C VAL A 328 -2.49 -4.40 42.45
N SER A 329 -2.12 -4.28 43.73
CA SER A 329 -2.27 -5.36 44.71
C SER A 329 -3.73 -5.74 44.87
N TYR A 330 -4.00 -7.02 45.19
CA TYR A 330 -5.37 -7.58 45.35
C TYR A 330 -6.26 -6.70 46.22
N ASN A 331 -5.78 -6.30 47.39
CA ASN A 331 -6.54 -5.47 48.33
C ASN A 331 -6.77 -4.02 47.88
N SER A 332 -6.19 -3.60 46.77
CA SER A 332 -6.32 -2.25 46.19
C SER A 332 -7.08 -2.24 44.86
N MET A 333 -7.73 -3.35 44.46
CA MET A 333 -8.37 -3.48 43.16
C MET A 333 -9.45 -2.44 42.85
N PHE A 334 -10.16 -1.98 43.88
CA PHE A 334 -11.26 -1.01 43.78
C PHE A 334 -10.90 0.37 44.32
N ASP A 335 -9.59 0.66 44.44
CA ASP A 335 -9.14 1.95 44.94
C ASP A 335 -9.58 3.10 44.04
N LYS A 336 -10.19 4.14 44.67
CA LYS A 336 -10.76 5.31 43.99
C LYS A 336 -9.76 6.13 43.18
N ASN A 337 -8.46 5.95 43.40
CA ASN A 337 -7.41 6.67 42.68
C ASN A 337 -6.93 5.95 41.38
N LEU A 338 -7.35 4.71 41.14
CA LEU A 338 -6.98 3.97 39.91
C LEU A 338 -7.49 4.65 38.62
N PRO A 339 -8.71 5.22 38.55
CA PRO A 339 -9.14 5.98 37.38
C PRO A 339 -8.20 7.16 37.08
N GLU A 340 -7.75 7.90 38.08
CA GLU A 340 -6.83 9.01 37.90
C GLU A 340 -5.44 8.56 37.40
N LEU A 341 -4.94 7.42 37.84
CA LEU A 341 -3.70 6.85 37.31
C LEU A 341 -3.86 6.52 35.81
N ARG A 342 -5.00 5.94 35.41
CA ARG A 342 -5.30 5.65 34.01
C ARG A 342 -5.40 6.92 33.17
N LYS A 343 -6.05 7.97 33.65
CA LYS A 343 -6.09 9.31 33.01
C LYS A 343 -4.68 9.88 32.80
N LYS A 344 -3.76 9.66 33.77
CA LYS A 344 -2.35 10.04 33.66
C LYS A 344 -1.52 9.11 32.75
N GLY A 345 -2.16 8.19 32.04
CA GLY A 345 -1.52 7.29 31.07
C GLY A 345 -0.82 6.07 31.66
N TRP A 346 -1.03 5.75 32.94
CA TRP A 346 -0.52 4.51 33.52
C TRP A 346 -1.30 3.29 33.07
N VAL A 347 -0.62 2.20 32.80
CA VAL A 347 -1.24 0.88 32.60
C VAL A 347 -1.34 0.19 33.97
N THR A 348 -2.55 0.01 34.46
CA THR A 348 -2.80 -0.68 35.75
C THR A 348 -3.13 -2.13 35.49
N ILE A 349 -2.39 -3.07 36.06
CA ILE A 349 -2.59 -4.51 35.98
C ILE A 349 -2.94 -5.01 37.36
N GLN A 350 -4.06 -5.69 37.49
CA GLN A 350 -4.56 -6.18 38.78
C GLN A 350 -3.98 -7.56 39.09
N ASN A 351 -3.52 -7.76 40.32
CA ASN A 351 -3.14 -9.08 40.83
C ASN A 351 -4.39 -9.84 41.27
N ILE A 352 -5.03 -10.51 40.32
CA ILE A 352 -6.31 -11.20 40.54
C ILE A 352 -6.15 -12.39 41.53
N ASP A 353 -5.01 -13.06 41.47
CA ASP A 353 -4.75 -14.26 42.29
C ASP A 353 -4.41 -13.96 43.74
N GLY A 354 -4.16 -12.68 44.09
CA GLY A 354 -3.80 -12.25 45.43
C GLY A 354 -2.43 -12.75 45.95
N LYS A 355 -1.71 -13.51 45.12
CA LYS A 355 -0.42 -14.13 45.52
C LYS A 355 0.73 -13.19 45.14
N ASN A 356 1.77 -13.23 45.96
CA ASN A 356 3.07 -12.56 45.76
C ASN A 356 3.16 -11.44 44.69
N ASP A 357 2.77 -10.22 45.08
CA ASP A 357 2.77 -9.03 44.21
C ASP A 357 4.09 -8.80 43.46
N LYS A 358 5.26 -9.05 44.09
CA LYS A 358 6.56 -8.84 43.43
C LYS A 358 6.80 -9.81 42.29
N LYS A 359 6.47 -11.10 42.48
CA LYS A 359 6.61 -12.13 41.43
C LYS A 359 5.66 -11.82 40.26
N PHE A 360 4.41 -11.48 40.56
CA PHE A 360 3.39 -11.17 39.56
C PHE A 360 3.74 -9.89 38.78
N ALA A 361 4.26 -8.85 39.47
CA ALA A 361 4.71 -7.62 38.81
C ALA A 361 5.84 -7.88 37.80
N LYS A 362 6.82 -8.73 38.14
CA LYS A 362 7.91 -9.12 37.22
C LYS A 362 7.36 -9.86 35.99
N LEU A 363 6.45 -10.83 36.16
CA LEU A 363 5.82 -11.58 35.06
C LEU A 363 5.08 -10.66 34.08
N HIS A 364 4.46 -9.61 34.58
CA HIS A 364 3.69 -8.64 33.77
C HIS A 364 4.49 -7.39 33.37
N ASN A 365 5.81 -7.39 33.52
CA ASN A 365 6.69 -6.27 33.19
C ASN A 365 6.27 -4.95 33.87
N CYS A 366 5.79 -5.02 35.13
CA CYS A 366 5.48 -3.86 35.95
C CYS A 366 6.71 -3.45 36.75
N LYS A 367 7.15 -2.21 36.62
CA LYS A 367 8.23 -1.64 37.43
C LYS A 367 7.74 -1.03 38.75
N PHE A 368 6.44 -1.00 38.97
CA PHE A 368 5.78 -0.37 40.10
C PHE A 368 4.67 -1.25 40.65
N ILE A 369 4.43 -1.15 41.95
CA ILE A 369 3.27 -1.75 42.63
C ILE A 369 2.46 -0.64 43.30
N PHE A 370 1.13 -0.66 43.08
CA PHE A 370 0.14 0.17 43.75
C PHE A 370 -0.49 -0.64 44.90
N LYS A 371 -0.24 -0.20 46.12
CA LYS A 371 -0.77 -0.82 47.35
C LYS A 371 -1.04 0.26 48.36
N ASN A 372 -2.18 0.19 49.08
CA ASN A 372 -2.56 1.13 50.14
C ASN A 372 -2.41 2.60 49.67
N ASN A 373 -3.02 2.91 48.54
CA ASN A 373 -3.04 4.23 47.89
C ASN A 373 -1.66 4.83 47.56
N LYS A 374 -0.60 4.03 47.51
CA LYS A 374 0.78 4.48 47.21
C LYS A 374 1.38 3.63 46.06
N ILE A 375 2.13 4.30 45.18
CA ILE A 375 2.95 3.64 44.16
C ILE A 375 4.37 3.45 44.75
N LYS A 376 4.83 2.20 44.71
CA LYS A 376 6.20 1.82 45.12
C LYS A 376 6.96 1.29 43.91
N SER A 377 8.18 1.76 43.68
CA SER A 377 9.07 1.21 42.67
C SER A 377 9.55 -0.18 43.11
N LEU A 378 9.58 -1.10 42.18
CA LEU A 378 10.30 -2.38 42.34
C LEU A 378 11.75 -2.11 41.97
N LYS A 379 12.62 -2.15 42.95
CA LYS A 379 14.06 -2.20 42.74
C LYS A 379 14.48 -3.55 42.15
#